data_53af7c9133b93f6936b4dcb06fa12dca
#
_entry.id   53af7c9133b93f6936b4dcb06fa12dca
#
_cell.length_a   1.000
_cell.length_b   1.000
_cell.length_c   1.000
_cell.angle_alpha   90.00
_cell.angle_beta   90.00
_cell.angle_gamma   90.00
#
_symmetry.space_group_name_H-M   'P 1'
#
loop_
_entity.id
_entity.type
_entity.pdbx_description
1 polymer ?
#
loop_
_entity_poly.entity_id
_entity_poly.type
_entity_poly.pdbx_seq_one_letter_code
_entity_poly.pdbx_strand_id
1 'polypeptide(L)'
;LVYFETGEAVAALSEWIISKNIMPENNIASEYIERLQQNANKLDVINQTIKKYNDSLKCCRKGSEDVAVIQLKKILNQNPKLIKGYHLLALIYLKKEEYEKARRILKKAAKIDKTNSTTLRFLREVDEQTGTITSLEPRRWAFGLREKEEKVSGNQSIAYRTENDVVIQPPTFRESSMAATLLNLGFGFLVGACLVWFLMVPANTQRINKAANEKVVSYSNTM
;
A
#
# COMPACT_ATOMS: atom_id res chain seq x y z
N LEU A 1 -12.69 -5.79 15.66
CA LEU A 1 -12.30 -7.18 15.95
C LEU A 1 -11.06 -7.59 15.15
N VAL A 2 -11.02 -7.35 13.83
CA VAL A 2 -9.89 -7.75 12.96
C VAL A 2 -8.55 -7.29 13.52
N TYR A 3 -8.41 -6.02 13.90
CA TYR A 3 -7.18 -5.51 14.50
C TYR A 3 -6.73 -6.29 15.73
N PHE A 4 -7.67 -6.71 16.57
CA PHE A 4 -7.36 -7.48 17.77
C PHE A 4 -6.86 -8.89 17.42
N GLU A 5 -7.49 -9.54 16.46
CA GLU A 5 -7.08 -10.85 15.96
C GLU A 5 -5.71 -10.84 15.25
N THR A 6 -5.35 -9.71 14.64
CA THR A 6 -4.04 -9.51 14.01
C THR A 6 -2.96 -8.97 14.96
N GLY A 7 -3.24 -8.97 16.28
CA GLY A 7 -2.31 -8.55 17.32
C GLY A 7 -2.14 -7.03 17.46
N GLU A 8 -2.99 -6.24 16.79
CA GLU A 8 -2.97 -4.78 16.83
C GLU A 8 -3.92 -4.22 17.90
N ALA A 9 -3.66 -4.55 19.17
CA ALA A 9 -4.54 -4.22 20.29
C ALA A 9 -4.81 -2.71 20.45
N VAL A 10 -3.83 -1.85 20.18
CA VAL A 10 -4.02 -0.39 20.28
C VAL A 10 -4.99 0.11 19.22
N ALA A 11 -4.84 -0.34 17.97
CA ALA A 11 -5.77 0.01 16.89
C ALA A 11 -7.19 -0.50 17.20
N ALA A 12 -7.30 -1.74 17.71
CA ALA A 12 -8.58 -2.30 18.13
C ALA A 12 -9.25 -1.46 19.22
N LEU A 13 -8.51 -1.07 20.27
CA LEU A 13 -9.01 -0.23 21.34
C LEU A 13 -9.47 1.14 20.83
N SER A 14 -8.70 1.77 19.96
CA SER A 14 -9.09 3.06 19.36
C SER A 14 -10.42 2.95 18.63
N GLU A 15 -10.59 1.93 17.79
CA GLU A 15 -11.84 1.70 17.06
C GLU A 15 -13.01 1.38 17.99
N TRP A 16 -12.79 0.61 19.06
CA TRP A 16 -13.83 0.31 20.04
C TRP A 16 -14.26 1.55 20.83
N ILE A 17 -13.32 2.42 21.21
CA ILE A 17 -13.63 3.69 21.87
C ILE A 17 -14.44 4.61 20.95
N ILE A 18 -14.05 4.72 19.67
CA ILE A 18 -14.79 5.49 18.67
C ILE A 18 -16.21 4.94 18.50
N SER A 19 -16.34 3.61 18.36
CA SER A 19 -17.64 2.94 18.23
C SER A 19 -18.53 3.20 19.44
N LYS A 20 -17.98 3.10 20.65
CA LYS A 20 -18.72 3.37 21.90
C LYS A 20 -19.18 4.83 22.01
N ASN A 21 -18.36 5.78 21.53
CA ASN A 21 -18.74 7.20 21.53
C ASN A 21 -19.85 7.52 20.52
N ILE A 22 -19.89 6.82 19.38
CA ILE A 22 -20.95 6.98 18.38
C ILE A 22 -22.26 6.34 18.85
N MET A 23 -22.19 5.15 19.45
CA MET A 23 -23.33 4.40 19.93
C MET A 23 -23.06 3.87 21.35
N PRO A 24 -23.44 4.63 22.40
CA PRO A 24 -23.12 4.29 23.79
C PRO A 24 -23.87 3.06 24.32
N GLU A 25 -25.10 2.83 23.83
CA GLU A 25 -25.98 1.75 24.29
C GLU A 25 -25.93 0.55 23.33
N ASN A 26 -26.07 -0.65 23.88
CA ASN A 26 -26.12 -1.92 23.15
C ASN A 26 -24.94 -2.12 22.18
N ASN A 27 -23.76 -1.62 22.55
CA ASN A 27 -22.58 -1.70 21.71
C ASN A 27 -21.64 -2.82 22.14
N ILE A 28 -21.41 -3.77 21.24
CA ILE A 28 -20.51 -4.91 21.47
C ILE A 28 -19.06 -4.46 21.81
N ALA A 29 -18.64 -3.27 21.37
CA ALA A 29 -17.34 -2.70 21.71
C ALA A 29 -17.15 -2.50 23.21
N SER A 30 -18.23 -2.15 23.94
CA SER A 30 -18.20 -1.99 25.41
C SER A 30 -17.82 -3.30 26.10
N GLU A 31 -18.36 -4.42 25.65
CA GLU A 31 -18.04 -5.74 26.16
C GLU A 31 -16.57 -6.14 25.95
N TYR A 32 -16.03 -5.86 24.75
CA TYR A 32 -14.61 -6.13 24.45
C TYR A 32 -13.66 -5.26 25.28
N ILE A 33 -13.99 -3.98 25.46
CA ILE A 33 -13.21 -3.06 26.31
C ILE A 33 -13.20 -3.59 27.75
N GLU A 34 -14.36 -3.93 28.28
CA GLU A 34 -14.49 -4.42 29.65
C GLU A 34 -13.75 -5.74 29.87
N ARG A 35 -13.91 -6.72 28.98
CA ARG A 35 -13.15 -7.99 28.99
C ARG A 35 -11.63 -7.78 28.96
N LEU A 36 -11.17 -6.76 28.27
CA LEU A 36 -9.75 -6.44 28.22
C LEU A 36 -9.29 -5.77 29.51
N GLN A 37 -10.09 -4.87 30.08
CA GLN A 37 -9.81 -4.18 31.35
C GLN A 37 -9.81 -5.12 32.56
N GLN A 38 -10.68 -6.11 32.55
CA GLN A 38 -10.75 -7.12 33.62
C GLN A 38 -9.55 -8.08 33.64
N ASN A 39 -8.78 -8.13 32.50
CA ASN A 39 -7.63 -9.02 32.41
C ASN A 39 -6.32 -8.23 32.46
N ALA A 40 -5.88 -7.87 33.68
CA ALA A 40 -4.64 -7.13 33.90
C ALA A 40 -3.41 -7.80 33.27
N ASN A 41 -3.30 -9.14 33.36
CA ASN A 41 -2.19 -9.88 32.77
C ASN A 41 -2.14 -9.72 31.25
N LYS A 42 -3.30 -9.70 30.58
CA LYS A 42 -3.40 -9.51 29.14
C LYS A 42 -2.99 -8.10 28.72
N LEU A 43 -3.39 -7.09 29.49
CA LEU A 43 -2.95 -5.69 29.28
C LEU A 43 -1.44 -5.54 29.45
N ASP A 44 -0.85 -6.15 30.46
CA ASP A 44 0.59 -6.11 30.68
C ASP A 44 1.36 -6.76 29.51
N VAL A 45 0.91 -7.90 29.02
CA VAL A 45 1.51 -8.57 27.85
C VAL A 45 1.42 -7.66 26.61
N ILE A 46 0.29 -7.01 26.37
CA ILE A 46 0.11 -6.08 25.27
C ILE A 46 1.07 -4.89 25.41
N ASN A 47 1.13 -4.27 26.58
CA ASN A 47 2.01 -3.13 26.85
C ASN A 47 3.49 -3.49 26.67
N GLN A 48 3.91 -4.65 27.20
CA GLN A 48 5.27 -5.15 26.99
C GLN A 48 5.60 -5.43 25.53
N THR A 49 4.63 -5.97 24.78
CA THR A 49 4.77 -6.23 23.34
C THR A 49 4.99 -4.92 22.58
N ILE A 50 4.17 -3.91 22.85
CA ILE A 50 4.26 -2.58 22.23
C ILE A 50 5.61 -1.93 22.55
N LYS A 51 6.02 -1.95 23.84
CA LYS A 51 7.31 -1.41 24.25
C LYS A 51 8.47 -2.07 23.52
N LYS A 52 8.56 -3.39 23.52
CA LYS A 52 9.60 -4.16 22.84
C LYS A 52 9.60 -3.93 21.33
N TYR A 53 8.41 -3.82 20.71
CA TYR A 53 8.29 -3.50 19.29
C TYR A 53 8.86 -2.11 18.98
N ASN A 54 8.51 -1.10 19.77
CA ASN A 54 9.02 0.25 19.62
C ASN A 54 10.53 0.33 19.87
N ASP A 55 11.05 -0.46 20.81
CA ASP A 55 12.50 -0.56 21.05
C ASP A 55 13.21 -1.22 19.86
N SER A 56 12.60 -2.23 19.23
CA SER A 56 13.11 -2.83 17.99
C SER A 56 13.15 -1.80 16.85
N LEU A 57 12.12 -0.95 16.70
CA LEU A 57 12.12 0.16 15.74
C LEU A 57 13.24 1.16 16.00
N LYS A 58 13.49 1.50 17.29
CA LYS A 58 14.62 2.38 17.67
C LYS A 58 15.97 1.75 17.32
N CYS A 59 16.14 0.44 17.55
CA CYS A 59 17.34 -0.29 17.16
C CYS A 59 17.58 -0.23 15.64
N CYS A 60 16.52 -0.42 14.83
CA CYS A 60 16.63 -0.27 13.38
C CYS A 60 17.08 1.13 12.95
N ARG A 61 16.52 2.18 13.57
CA ARG A 61 16.90 3.58 13.28
C ARG A 61 18.37 3.89 13.66
N LYS A 62 18.89 3.20 14.67
CA LYS A 62 20.28 3.34 15.12
C LYS A 62 21.26 2.45 14.36
N GLY A 63 20.82 1.69 13.39
CA GLY A 63 21.65 0.74 12.63
C GLY A 63 21.96 -0.58 13.37
N SER A 64 21.36 -0.80 14.55
CA SER A 64 21.52 -2.04 15.33
C SER A 64 20.50 -3.11 14.92
N GLU A 65 20.49 -3.47 13.66
CA GLU A 65 19.47 -4.35 13.06
C GLU A 65 19.48 -5.76 13.62
N ASP A 66 20.67 -6.30 13.96
CA ASP A 66 20.77 -7.65 14.53
C ASP A 66 20.08 -7.74 15.90
N VAL A 67 20.22 -6.70 16.72
CA VAL A 67 19.51 -6.61 18.00
C VAL A 67 18.01 -6.54 17.77
N ALA A 68 17.56 -5.76 16.79
CA ALA A 68 16.15 -5.68 16.42
C ALA A 68 15.59 -7.05 15.96
N VAL A 69 16.36 -7.81 15.15
CA VAL A 69 15.98 -9.15 14.71
C VAL A 69 15.77 -10.09 15.89
N ILE A 70 16.69 -10.08 16.87
CA ILE A 70 16.58 -10.93 18.07
C ILE A 70 15.34 -10.57 18.89
N GLN A 71 15.13 -9.26 19.12
CA GLN A 71 13.97 -8.76 19.86
C GLN A 71 12.66 -9.11 19.15
N LEU A 72 12.57 -8.88 17.83
CA LEU A 72 11.38 -9.19 17.03
C LEU A 72 11.04 -10.68 17.04
N LYS A 73 12.05 -11.57 16.90
CA LYS A 73 11.83 -13.02 17.02
C LYS A 73 11.26 -13.39 18.40
N LYS A 74 11.76 -12.76 19.47
CA LYS A 74 11.25 -13.01 20.83
C LYS A 74 9.80 -12.52 20.98
N ILE A 75 9.49 -11.36 20.43
CA ILE A 75 8.12 -10.82 20.42
C ILE A 75 7.17 -11.74 19.65
N LEU A 76 7.56 -12.18 18.46
CA LEU A 76 6.75 -13.04 17.60
C LEU A 76 6.53 -14.43 18.18
N ASN A 77 7.46 -14.95 19.00
CA ASN A 77 7.26 -16.17 19.75
C ASN A 77 6.20 -16.00 20.85
N GLN A 78 6.16 -14.82 21.49
CA GLN A 78 5.16 -14.50 22.54
C GLN A 78 3.81 -14.12 21.93
N ASN A 79 3.80 -13.41 20.80
CA ASN A 79 2.62 -12.92 20.10
C ASN A 79 2.67 -13.31 18.62
N PRO A 80 2.34 -14.56 18.29
CA PRO A 80 2.49 -15.10 16.92
C PRO A 80 1.51 -14.48 15.91
N LYS A 81 0.51 -13.73 16.35
CA LYS A 81 -0.46 -13.05 15.51
C LYS A 81 -0.06 -11.61 15.15
N LEU A 82 1.03 -11.06 15.69
CA LEU A 82 1.45 -9.68 15.48
C LEU A 82 2.01 -9.47 14.05
N ILE A 83 1.13 -9.16 13.10
CA ILE A 83 1.49 -8.98 11.67
C ILE A 83 2.55 -7.89 11.49
N LYS A 84 2.41 -6.73 12.18
CA LYS A 84 3.40 -5.65 12.11
C LYS A 84 4.81 -6.09 12.52
N GLY A 85 4.93 -7.05 13.45
CA GLY A 85 6.21 -7.63 13.84
C GLY A 85 6.86 -8.43 12.71
N TYR A 86 6.05 -9.21 11.96
CA TYR A 86 6.54 -9.93 10.78
C TYR A 86 6.94 -8.97 9.67
N HIS A 87 6.18 -7.88 9.45
CA HIS A 87 6.52 -6.88 8.45
C HIS A 87 7.86 -6.21 8.75
N LEU A 88 8.07 -5.76 10.00
CA LEU A 88 9.32 -5.12 10.38
C LEU A 88 10.50 -6.07 10.25
N LEU A 89 10.35 -7.34 10.66
CA LEU A 89 11.37 -8.36 10.53
C LEU A 89 11.69 -8.66 9.06
N ALA A 90 10.67 -8.71 8.20
CA ALA A 90 10.85 -8.90 6.76
C ALA A 90 11.57 -7.72 6.11
N LEU A 91 11.25 -6.47 6.49
CA LEU A 91 11.94 -5.28 6.01
C LEU A 91 13.43 -5.27 6.37
N ILE A 92 13.79 -5.73 7.58
CA ILE A 92 15.19 -5.86 7.96
C ILE A 92 15.91 -6.88 7.07
N TYR A 93 15.26 -8.02 6.78
CA TYR A 93 15.85 -9.03 5.88
C TYR A 93 15.92 -8.53 4.44
N LEU A 94 14.92 -7.77 3.94
CA LEU A 94 14.96 -7.15 2.62
C LEU A 94 16.13 -6.15 2.52
N LYS A 95 16.31 -5.31 3.53
CA LYS A 95 17.44 -4.36 3.58
C LYS A 95 18.82 -5.08 3.58
N LYS A 96 18.89 -6.28 4.15
CA LYS A 96 20.09 -7.12 4.15
C LYS A 96 20.20 -8.01 2.90
N GLU A 97 19.30 -7.88 1.94
CA GLU A 97 19.22 -8.72 0.74
C GLU A 97 19.03 -10.22 1.03
N GLU A 98 18.56 -10.53 2.24
CA GLU A 98 18.27 -11.90 2.67
C GLU A 98 16.86 -12.33 2.25
N TYR A 99 16.59 -12.31 0.94
CA TYR A 99 15.26 -12.49 0.34
C TYR A 99 14.54 -13.76 0.78
N GLU A 100 15.25 -14.87 0.90
CA GLU A 100 14.66 -16.14 1.33
C GLU A 100 14.21 -16.14 2.80
N LYS A 101 14.90 -15.39 3.66
CA LYS A 101 14.46 -15.20 5.04
C LYS A 101 13.25 -14.29 5.08
N ALA A 102 13.24 -13.19 4.30
CA ALA A 102 12.11 -12.29 4.18
C ALA A 102 10.87 -13.04 3.69
N ARG A 103 10.98 -13.84 2.63
CA ARG A 103 9.91 -14.68 2.09
C ARG A 103 9.31 -15.62 3.14
N ARG A 104 10.16 -16.33 3.90
CA ARG A 104 9.68 -17.21 4.97
C ARG A 104 8.90 -16.49 6.05
N ILE A 105 9.33 -15.30 6.43
CA ILE A 105 8.66 -14.46 7.44
C ILE A 105 7.34 -13.93 6.91
N LEU A 106 7.30 -13.44 5.67
CA LEU A 106 6.09 -12.93 5.03
C LEU A 106 5.04 -14.04 4.81
N LYS A 107 5.46 -15.27 4.47
CA LYS A 107 4.55 -16.42 4.42
C LYS A 107 3.89 -16.71 5.78
N LYS A 108 4.57 -16.44 6.90
CA LYS A 108 3.95 -16.56 8.23
C LYS A 108 2.92 -15.46 8.46
N ALA A 109 3.20 -14.22 8.05
CA ALA A 109 2.24 -13.12 8.10
C ALA A 109 1.00 -13.42 7.24
N ALA A 110 1.19 -13.92 6.02
CA ALA A 110 0.11 -14.29 5.11
C ALA A 110 -0.76 -15.45 5.62
N LYS A 111 -0.26 -16.33 6.51
CA LYS A 111 -1.08 -17.34 7.17
C LYS A 111 -2.06 -16.74 8.18
N ILE A 112 -1.73 -15.57 8.76
CA ILE A 112 -2.58 -14.87 9.72
C ILE A 112 -3.66 -14.09 8.97
N ASP A 113 -3.24 -13.34 7.94
CA ASP A 113 -4.13 -12.58 7.05
C ASP A 113 -3.64 -12.70 5.61
N LYS A 114 -4.36 -13.50 4.81
CA LYS A 114 -4.04 -13.76 3.40
C LYS A 114 -4.27 -12.54 2.51
N THR A 115 -5.16 -11.64 2.93
CA THR A 115 -5.58 -10.47 2.16
C THR A 115 -4.80 -9.20 2.52
N ASN A 116 -3.88 -9.28 3.46
CA ASN A 116 -3.12 -8.13 3.92
C ASN A 116 -2.27 -7.51 2.80
N SER A 117 -2.68 -6.33 2.36
CA SER A 117 -2.07 -5.62 1.22
C SER A 117 -0.56 -5.37 1.41
N THR A 118 -0.14 -5.05 2.63
CA THR A 118 1.28 -4.82 2.96
C THR A 118 2.10 -6.11 2.85
N THR A 119 1.57 -7.22 3.36
CA THR A 119 2.21 -8.53 3.23
C THR A 119 2.36 -8.93 1.76
N LEU A 120 1.29 -8.76 0.97
CA LEU A 120 1.30 -9.10 -0.46
C LEU A 120 2.28 -8.22 -1.25
N ARG A 121 2.35 -6.92 -0.93
CA ARG A 121 3.31 -5.99 -1.54
C ARG A 121 4.77 -6.40 -1.26
N PHE A 122 5.09 -6.75 -0.02
CA PHE A 122 6.44 -7.18 0.33
C PHE A 122 6.80 -8.54 -0.29
N LEU A 123 5.83 -9.45 -0.42
CA LEU A 123 6.06 -10.71 -1.13
C LEU A 123 6.34 -10.48 -2.61
N ARG A 124 5.62 -9.55 -3.25
CA ARG A 124 5.89 -9.16 -4.64
C ARG A 124 7.30 -8.59 -4.79
N GLU A 125 7.72 -7.70 -3.90
CA GLU A 125 9.09 -7.17 -3.87
C GLU A 125 10.13 -8.28 -3.82
N VAL A 126 9.94 -9.26 -2.91
CA VAL A 126 10.83 -10.43 -2.81
C VAL A 126 10.83 -11.25 -4.11
N ASP A 127 9.65 -11.44 -4.71
CA ASP A 127 9.51 -12.23 -5.93
C ASP A 127 10.15 -11.54 -7.13
N GLU A 128 10.03 -10.23 -7.24
CA GLU A 128 10.70 -9.41 -8.27
C GLU A 128 12.23 -9.49 -8.14
N GLN A 129 12.77 -9.40 -6.92
CA GLN A 129 14.22 -9.46 -6.68
C GLN A 129 14.81 -10.86 -6.90
N THR A 130 14.04 -11.92 -6.65
CA THR A 130 14.53 -13.30 -6.76
C THR A 130 14.16 -13.99 -8.07
N GLY A 131 13.27 -13.41 -8.86
CA GLY A 131 12.73 -14.02 -10.08
C GLY A 131 11.88 -15.28 -9.82
N THR A 132 11.41 -15.47 -8.59
CA THR A 132 10.59 -16.63 -8.20
C THR A 132 9.25 -16.19 -7.64
N ILE A 133 8.17 -16.87 -8.03
CA ILE A 133 6.82 -16.56 -7.55
C ILE A 133 6.54 -17.27 -6.23
N THR A 134 6.06 -16.52 -5.24
CA THR A 134 5.66 -17.07 -3.95
C THR A 134 4.23 -17.61 -4.01
N SER A 135 4.05 -18.94 -3.95
CA SER A 135 2.75 -19.55 -3.72
C SER A 135 2.36 -19.46 -2.24
N LEU A 136 1.17 -18.93 -1.97
CA LEU A 136 0.55 -18.88 -0.63
C LEU A 136 -0.39 -20.06 -0.37
N GLU A 137 -0.63 -20.89 -1.37
CA GLU A 137 -1.43 -22.09 -1.21
C GLU A 137 -0.67 -23.15 -0.40
N PRO A 138 -1.36 -23.90 0.48
CA PRO A 138 -0.77 -25.06 1.11
C PRO A 138 -0.40 -26.04 -0.01
N ARG A 139 0.87 -26.48 -0.07
CA ARG A 139 1.26 -27.58 -0.94
C ARG A 139 0.33 -28.76 -0.64
N ARG A 140 -0.69 -28.94 -1.47
CA ARG A 140 -1.40 -30.21 -1.53
C ARG A 140 -0.32 -31.24 -1.87
N TRP A 141 -0.13 -32.21 -1.03
CA TRP A 141 0.68 -33.38 -1.32
C TRP A 141 0.06 -34.08 -2.53
N ALA A 142 0.36 -33.59 -3.73
CA ALA A 142 0.11 -34.31 -4.95
C ALA A 142 1.18 -35.41 -5.02
N PHE A 143 0.78 -36.59 -4.66
CA PHE A 143 1.54 -37.81 -4.91
C PHE A 143 1.87 -37.80 -6.41
N GLY A 144 3.14 -37.54 -6.76
CA GLY A 144 3.71 -37.94 -8.04
C GLY A 144 3.82 -36.95 -9.19
N LEU A 145 3.44 -35.66 -9.06
CA LEU A 145 3.68 -34.71 -10.16
C LEU A 145 4.57 -33.55 -9.65
N ARG A 146 5.82 -33.62 -10.05
CA ARG A 146 6.84 -32.58 -9.88
C ARG A 146 6.51 -31.47 -10.86
N GLU A 147 5.73 -30.47 -10.43
CA GLU A 147 5.56 -29.26 -11.20
C GLU A 147 6.88 -28.52 -11.29
N LYS A 148 7.40 -28.38 -12.51
CA LYS A 148 8.56 -27.55 -12.81
C LYS A 148 8.24 -26.11 -12.40
N GLU A 149 9.12 -25.51 -11.62
CA GLU A 149 9.12 -24.07 -11.38
C GLU A 149 9.30 -23.36 -12.73
N GLU A 150 8.23 -22.80 -13.26
CA GLU A 150 8.26 -21.96 -14.44
C GLU A 150 8.88 -20.62 -14.09
N LYS A 151 10.05 -20.35 -14.63
CA LYS A 151 10.66 -19.02 -14.59
C LYS A 151 9.83 -18.11 -15.48
N VAL A 152 9.02 -17.25 -14.89
CA VAL A 152 8.27 -16.25 -15.63
C VAL A 152 9.16 -15.06 -15.90
N SER A 153 9.57 -14.95 -17.15
CA SER A 153 10.19 -13.76 -17.74
C SER A 153 9.12 -12.72 -18.04
N GLY A 154 9.18 -11.57 -17.38
CA GLY A 154 8.63 -10.31 -17.91
C GLY A 154 7.12 -10.14 -17.86
N ASN A 155 6.68 -9.28 -16.97
CA ASN A 155 5.49 -8.40 -17.15
C ASN A 155 4.10 -9.05 -17.25
N GLN A 156 3.75 -10.02 -16.41
CA GLN A 156 2.37 -10.47 -16.25
C GLN A 156 1.88 -10.25 -14.81
N SER A 157 0.73 -9.58 -14.67
CA SER A 157 0.01 -9.44 -13.42
C SER A 157 -0.31 -10.82 -12.84
N ILE A 158 0.25 -11.11 -11.66
CA ILE A 158 0.08 -12.40 -11.00
C ILE A 158 -1.31 -12.44 -10.38
N ALA A 159 -2.22 -13.19 -11.02
CA ALA A 159 -3.51 -13.52 -10.44
C ALA A 159 -3.35 -14.71 -9.49
N TYR A 160 -3.51 -14.49 -8.20
CA TYR A 160 -3.64 -15.57 -7.23
C TYR A 160 -5.04 -16.18 -7.36
N ARG A 161 -5.14 -17.34 -8.01
CA ARG A 161 -6.41 -18.05 -8.20
C ARG A 161 -6.63 -18.98 -7.00
N THR A 162 -7.53 -18.61 -6.12
CA THR A 162 -8.11 -19.50 -5.12
C THR A 162 -9.40 -20.08 -5.68
N GLU A 163 -9.63 -21.37 -5.53
CA GLU A 163 -10.61 -22.17 -6.24
C GLU A 163 -12.09 -21.76 -6.06
N ASN A 164 -12.41 -20.81 -5.16
CA ASN A 164 -13.78 -20.35 -4.89
C ASN A 164 -13.96 -18.86 -4.57
N ASP A 165 -12.93 -18.02 -4.71
CA ASP A 165 -13.10 -16.57 -4.51
C ASP A 165 -12.38 -15.79 -5.60
N VAL A 166 -13.16 -15.05 -6.38
CA VAL A 166 -12.63 -14.00 -7.25
C VAL A 166 -12.15 -12.88 -6.32
N VAL A 167 -10.87 -12.90 -5.97
CA VAL A 167 -10.24 -11.77 -5.28
C VAL A 167 -10.26 -10.59 -6.27
N ILE A 168 -11.22 -9.71 -6.11
CA ILE A 168 -11.24 -8.41 -6.78
C ILE A 168 -10.00 -7.68 -6.24
N GLN A 169 -8.95 -7.65 -7.04
CA GLN A 169 -7.78 -6.83 -6.73
C GLN A 169 -8.26 -5.38 -6.60
N PRO A 170 -7.97 -4.68 -5.49
CA PRO A 170 -8.11 -3.24 -5.51
C PRO A 170 -7.30 -2.72 -6.69
N PRO A 171 -7.80 -1.72 -7.44
CA PRO A 171 -7.10 -1.20 -8.59
C PRO A 171 -5.67 -0.86 -8.14
N THR A 172 -4.71 -1.58 -8.70
CA THR A 172 -3.31 -1.22 -8.53
C THR A 172 -3.20 0.15 -9.16
N PHE A 173 -3.03 1.20 -8.35
CA PHE A 173 -2.59 2.48 -8.85
C PHE A 173 -1.21 2.22 -9.45
N ARG A 174 -1.23 1.93 -10.74
CA ARG A 174 -0.02 1.88 -11.55
C ARG A 174 0.49 3.30 -11.54
N GLU A 175 1.57 3.55 -10.81
CA GLU A 175 2.29 4.80 -10.94
C GLU A 175 2.53 4.99 -12.43
N SER A 176 1.90 6.02 -12.99
CA SER A 176 2.03 6.32 -14.41
C SER A 176 3.52 6.48 -14.69
N SER A 177 4.06 5.69 -15.60
CA SER A 177 5.47 5.82 -15.97
C SER A 177 5.73 7.29 -16.30
N MET A 178 6.91 7.83 -15.95
CA MET A 178 7.28 9.23 -16.25
C MET A 178 6.98 9.60 -17.73
N ALA A 179 7.10 8.62 -18.63
CA ALA A 179 6.75 8.78 -20.04
C ALA A 179 5.25 9.06 -20.26
N ALA A 180 4.35 8.40 -19.54
CA ALA A 180 2.91 8.64 -19.65
C ALA A 180 2.52 10.00 -19.06
N THR A 181 3.18 10.43 -17.99
CA THR A 181 2.97 11.76 -17.39
C THR A 181 3.45 12.86 -18.33
N LEU A 182 4.60 12.69 -18.97
CA LEU A 182 5.13 13.63 -19.96
C LEU A 182 4.25 13.70 -21.23
N LEU A 183 3.72 12.56 -21.70
CA LEU A 183 2.78 12.52 -22.80
C LEU A 183 1.47 13.27 -22.48
N ASN A 184 0.91 13.08 -21.31
CA ASN A 184 -0.30 13.77 -20.89
C ASN A 184 -0.06 15.28 -20.72
N LEU A 185 1.11 15.68 -20.19
CA LEU A 185 1.50 17.09 -20.07
C LEU A 185 1.70 17.71 -21.48
N GLY A 186 2.35 17.01 -22.39
CA GLY A 186 2.56 17.45 -23.77
C GLY A 186 1.23 17.62 -24.53
N PHE A 187 0.31 16.66 -24.36
CA PHE A 187 -1.03 16.73 -24.96
C PHE A 187 -1.84 17.89 -24.40
N GLY A 188 -1.82 18.13 -23.09
CA GLY A 188 -2.47 19.27 -22.46
C GLY A 188 -1.94 20.61 -22.95
N PHE A 189 -0.61 20.71 -23.15
CA PHE A 189 0.02 21.91 -23.71
C PHE A 189 -0.40 22.16 -25.16
N LEU A 190 -0.46 21.13 -26.00
CA LEU A 190 -0.92 21.21 -27.40
C LEU A 190 -2.38 21.68 -27.47
N VAL A 191 -3.28 21.10 -26.69
CA VAL A 191 -4.68 21.50 -26.66
C VAL A 191 -4.82 22.94 -26.16
N GLY A 192 -4.08 23.34 -25.14
CA GLY A 192 -4.05 24.71 -24.63
C GLY A 192 -3.56 25.72 -25.69
N ALA A 193 -2.48 25.40 -26.38
CA ALA A 193 -1.95 26.25 -27.47
C ALA A 193 -2.94 26.37 -28.65
N CYS A 194 -3.62 25.29 -29.04
CA CYS A 194 -4.66 25.31 -30.05
C CYS A 194 -5.86 26.20 -29.64
N LEU A 195 -6.29 26.12 -28.40
CA LEU A 195 -7.38 26.97 -27.90
C LEU A 195 -7.00 28.45 -27.89
N VAL A 196 -5.80 28.79 -27.42
CA VAL A 196 -5.29 30.16 -27.44
C VAL A 196 -5.19 30.67 -28.87
N TRP A 197 -4.66 29.86 -29.78
CA TRP A 197 -4.57 30.22 -31.20
C TRP A 197 -5.94 30.45 -31.82
N PHE A 198 -6.89 29.55 -31.60
CA PHE A 198 -8.24 29.65 -32.17
C PHE A 198 -9.05 30.86 -31.63
N LEU A 199 -8.85 31.23 -30.35
CA LEU A 199 -9.53 32.36 -29.72
C LEU A 199 -8.84 33.70 -29.96
N MET A 200 -7.48 33.72 -29.95
CA MET A 200 -6.73 34.97 -30.03
C MET A 200 -6.51 35.47 -31.45
N VAL A 201 -6.34 34.56 -32.43
CA VAL A 201 -6.11 34.97 -33.83
C VAL A 201 -7.33 35.69 -34.43
N PRO A 202 -8.57 35.18 -34.33
CA PRO A 202 -9.74 35.91 -34.87
C PRO A 202 -10.02 37.22 -34.15
N ALA A 203 -9.77 37.27 -32.82
CA ALA A 203 -9.94 38.51 -32.04
C ALA A 203 -8.96 39.62 -32.47
N ASN A 204 -7.70 39.27 -32.73
CA ASN A 204 -6.69 40.21 -33.24
C ASN A 204 -7.00 40.66 -34.67
N THR A 205 -7.44 39.74 -35.54
CA THR A 205 -7.79 40.06 -36.95
C THR A 205 -8.98 41.01 -36.99
N GLN A 206 -9.99 40.83 -36.13
CA GLN A 206 -11.13 41.76 -36.04
C GLN A 206 -10.71 43.14 -35.54
N ARG A 207 -9.80 43.25 -34.56
CA ARG A 207 -9.27 44.52 -34.08
C ARG A 207 -8.48 45.26 -35.16
N ILE A 208 -7.65 44.55 -35.89
CA ILE A 208 -6.85 45.15 -37.00
C ILE A 208 -7.76 45.64 -38.13
N ASN A 209 -8.78 44.84 -38.51
CA ASN A 209 -9.73 45.21 -39.55
C ASN A 209 -10.60 46.38 -39.13
N LYS A 210 -11.00 46.48 -37.84
CA LYS A 210 -11.75 47.61 -37.32
C LYS A 210 -10.92 48.87 -37.33
N ALA A 211 -9.66 48.84 -36.91
CA ALA A 211 -8.74 49.98 -36.95
C ALA A 211 -8.41 50.43 -38.38
N ALA A 212 -8.31 49.48 -39.34
CA ALA A 212 -8.12 49.79 -40.75
C ALA A 212 -9.36 50.47 -41.35
N ASN A 213 -10.57 49.97 -41.06
CA ASN A 213 -11.82 50.58 -41.53
C ASN A 213 -12.04 51.98 -40.94
N GLU A 214 -11.74 52.23 -39.68
CA GLU A 214 -11.81 53.53 -39.04
C GLU A 214 -10.89 54.56 -39.74
N LYS A 215 -9.66 54.15 -40.15
CA LYS A 215 -8.75 55.00 -40.92
C LYS A 215 -9.30 55.32 -42.30
N VAL A 216 -9.87 54.33 -43.01
CA VAL A 216 -10.44 54.54 -44.36
C VAL A 216 -11.62 55.52 -44.27
N VAL A 217 -12.48 55.37 -43.26
CA VAL A 217 -13.63 56.32 -43.06
C VAL A 217 -13.12 57.72 -42.73
N SER A 218 -12.07 57.85 -41.92
CA SER A 218 -11.50 59.18 -41.60
C SER A 218 -10.92 59.88 -42.82
N TYR A 219 -10.26 59.12 -43.74
CA TYR A 219 -9.75 59.71 -44.99
C TYR A 219 -10.87 60.07 -45.97
N SER A 220 -11.99 59.35 -46.00
CA SER A 220 -13.11 59.64 -46.86
C SER A 220 -13.94 60.92 -46.42
N ASN A 221 -13.89 61.24 -45.12
CA ASN A 221 -14.56 62.41 -44.59
C ASN A 221 -13.73 63.68 -44.63
N THR A 222 -12.46 63.60 -45.09
CA THR A 222 -11.56 64.76 -45.19
C THR A 222 -11.35 65.21 -46.65
N MET A 223 -12.00 64.59 -47.63
CA MET A 223 -12.15 65.07 -49.00
C MET A 223 -13.53 65.70 -49.21
#